data_4ebe20c7494ce94bfc7741ec6a16f111
#
_entry.id   4ebe20c7494ce94bfc7741ec6a16f111
#
_cell.length_a   1.000
_cell.length_b   1.000
_cell.length_c   1.000
_cell.angle_alpha   90.00
_cell.angle_beta   90.00
_cell.angle_gamma   90.00
#
_symmetry.space_group_name_H-M   'P 1'
#
loop_
_entity.id
_entity.type
_entity.pdbx_description
1 polymer ?
#
loop_
_entity_poly.entity_id
_entity_poly.type
_entity_poly.pdbx_seq_one_letter_code
_entity_poly.pdbx_strand_id
1 'polypeptide(L)'
;MITLSGFTLSNYYNKVKMMLIEKGLPFVEEHCAMGGDKTEEMLMCSPLGKVPYIRTEHGSLCESEVIVEYLEALQPEPPLMPTDIWGQAKVRELVTFVDLHLELVVRELYPEAFFGGKVSDGNKARIHKLLTRNIAAFQRLAKFGPYLAGPDFTIADCAAYVSLPLVALGTKVIYGNDMLQAAGIDWKSYIKLIEQRPSAQKVTADRKADQAASVAARAAAAAN
;
A
#
# COMPACT_ATOMS: atom_id res chain seq x y z
N MET A 1 12.46 13.16 -16.05
CA MET A 1 11.06 13.23 -15.53
C MET A 1 10.63 11.83 -15.13
N ILE A 2 9.90 11.67 -14.02
CA ILE A 2 9.42 10.37 -13.53
C ILE A 2 8.01 10.12 -14.08
N THR A 3 7.77 8.95 -14.65
CA THR A 3 6.42 8.46 -14.97
C THR A 3 6.06 7.36 -13.97
N LEU A 4 4.97 7.54 -13.22
CA LEU A 4 4.43 6.54 -12.31
C LEU A 4 3.28 5.80 -13.00
N SER A 5 3.47 4.50 -13.23
CA SER A 5 2.50 3.66 -13.96
C SER A 5 1.75 2.75 -12.98
N GLY A 6 0.42 2.74 -13.10
CA GLY A 6 -0.46 1.95 -12.25
C GLY A 6 -1.89 2.47 -12.20
N PHE A 7 -2.58 2.23 -11.09
CA PHE A 7 -3.95 2.69 -10.86
C PHE A 7 -4.19 2.98 -9.37
N THR A 8 -5.08 3.91 -9.08
CA THR A 8 -5.30 4.48 -7.75
C THR A 8 -5.95 3.53 -6.74
N LEU A 9 -6.55 2.40 -7.18
CA LEU A 9 -7.05 1.36 -6.28
C LEU A 9 -5.93 0.47 -5.73
N SER A 10 -4.72 0.51 -6.32
CA SER A 10 -3.56 -0.23 -5.82
C SER A 10 -2.95 0.49 -4.61
N ASN A 11 -2.90 -0.18 -3.47
CA ASN A 11 -2.22 0.34 -2.27
C ASN A 11 -0.72 0.57 -2.54
N TYR A 12 -0.04 -0.35 -3.21
CA TYR A 12 1.38 -0.19 -3.55
C TYR A 12 1.65 0.98 -4.49
N TYR A 13 0.73 1.25 -5.45
CA TYR A 13 0.79 2.47 -6.26
C TYR A 13 0.70 3.72 -5.39
N ASN A 14 -0.28 3.75 -4.48
CA ASN A 14 -0.49 4.87 -3.59
C ASN A 14 0.68 5.08 -2.61
N LYS A 15 1.37 4.01 -2.16
CA LYS A 15 2.61 4.11 -1.38
C LYS A 15 3.67 4.93 -2.12
N VAL A 16 3.93 4.58 -3.38
CA VAL A 16 4.90 5.30 -4.23
C VAL A 16 4.44 6.72 -4.54
N LYS A 17 3.15 6.91 -4.83
CA LYS A 17 2.59 8.24 -5.09
C LYS A 17 2.70 9.16 -3.88
N MET A 18 2.43 8.66 -2.66
CA MET A 18 2.67 9.42 -1.43
C MET A 18 4.13 9.85 -1.32
N MET A 19 5.07 8.93 -1.57
CA MET A 19 6.50 9.21 -1.53
C MET A 19 6.89 10.33 -2.50
N LEU A 20 6.45 10.28 -3.75
CA LEU A 20 6.71 11.30 -4.76
C LEU A 20 6.21 12.68 -4.31
N ILE A 21 5.00 12.75 -3.74
CA ILE A 21 4.41 14.00 -3.24
C ILE A 21 5.17 14.52 -2.02
N GLU A 22 5.51 13.66 -1.05
CA GLU A 22 6.27 14.04 0.15
C GLU A 22 7.66 14.57 -0.19
N LYS A 23 8.30 14.01 -1.22
CA LYS A 23 9.60 14.44 -1.72
C LYS A 23 9.52 15.68 -2.64
N GLY A 24 8.33 16.14 -3.00
CA GLY A 24 8.16 17.23 -3.96
C GLY A 24 8.71 16.91 -5.35
N LEU A 25 8.86 15.63 -5.69
CA LEU A 25 9.38 15.19 -6.98
C LEU A 25 8.30 15.35 -8.06
N PRO A 26 8.60 16.03 -9.17
CA PRO A 26 7.66 16.15 -10.28
C PRO A 26 7.52 14.80 -11.00
N PHE A 27 6.27 14.38 -11.22
CA PHE A 27 5.95 13.16 -11.93
C PHE A 27 4.69 13.28 -12.78
N VAL A 28 4.55 12.39 -13.76
CA VAL A 28 3.32 12.18 -14.51
C VAL A 28 2.75 10.80 -14.17
N GLU A 29 1.41 10.71 -14.17
CA GLU A 29 0.73 9.44 -13.92
C GLU A 29 0.35 8.78 -15.23
N GLU A 30 0.62 7.48 -15.36
CA GLU A 30 0.20 6.65 -16.47
C GLU A 30 -0.75 5.57 -15.96
N HIS A 31 -1.99 5.61 -16.44
CA HIS A 31 -3.00 4.65 -16.00
C HIS A 31 -2.79 3.28 -16.64
N CYS A 32 -2.68 2.23 -15.81
CA CYS A 32 -2.71 0.84 -16.22
C CYS A 32 -4.07 0.23 -15.89
N ALA A 33 -4.69 -0.47 -16.83
CA ALA A 33 -5.97 -1.12 -16.58
C ALA A 33 -5.84 -2.25 -15.55
N MET A 34 -6.74 -2.28 -14.57
CA MET A 34 -6.80 -3.38 -13.60
C MET A 34 -7.36 -4.64 -14.27
N GLY A 35 -6.61 -5.74 -14.25
CA GLY A 35 -7.06 -7.03 -14.78
C GLY A 35 -7.03 -7.15 -16.31
N GLY A 36 -6.49 -6.15 -17.03
CA GLY A 36 -6.28 -6.22 -18.48
C GLY A 36 -5.14 -7.17 -18.87
N ASP A 37 -5.07 -7.46 -20.17
CA ASP A 37 -3.95 -8.21 -20.76
C ASP A 37 -2.65 -7.45 -20.54
N LYS A 38 -1.62 -8.17 -20.16
CA LYS A 38 -0.29 -7.61 -19.94
C LYS A 38 0.41 -7.48 -21.30
N THR A 39 0.64 -6.24 -21.70
CA THR A 39 1.39 -5.97 -22.93
C THR A 39 2.87 -6.30 -22.76
N GLU A 40 3.55 -6.61 -23.83
CA GLU A 40 5.00 -6.83 -23.81
C GLU A 40 5.75 -5.60 -23.27
N GLU A 41 5.29 -4.39 -23.62
CA GLU A 41 5.84 -3.15 -23.10
C GLU A 41 5.74 -3.07 -21.57
N MET A 42 4.59 -3.45 -21.00
CA MET A 42 4.43 -3.52 -19.55
C MET A 42 5.35 -4.57 -18.92
N LEU A 43 5.48 -5.74 -19.55
CA LEU A 43 6.33 -6.82 -19.04
C LEU A 43 7.82 -6.47 -19.09
N MET A 44 8.24 -5.66 -20.05
CA MET A 44 9.60 -5.11 -20.09
C MET A 44 9.88 -4.15 -18.92
N CYS A 45 8.85 -3.42 -18.45
CA CYS A 45 8.97 -2.49 -17.31
C CYS A 45 8.74 -3.18 -15.96
N SER A 46 7.84 -4.15 -15.93
CA SER A 46 7.44 -4.91 -14.74
C SER A 46 7.27 -6.39 -15.12
N PRO A 47 8.29 -7.23 -14.97
CA PRO A 47 8.29 -8.61 -15.48
C PRO A 47 7.17 -9.51 -14.95
N LEU A 48 6.64 -9.20 -13.76
CA LEU A 48 5.47 -9.87 -13.21
C LEU A 48 4.15 -9.27 -13.70
N GLY A 49 4.19 -8.21 -14.52
CA GLY A 49 3.01 -7.46 -14.94
C GLY A 49 2.22 -6.89 -13.76
N LYS A 50 2.93 -6.42 -12.74
CA LYS A 50 2.34 -5.80 -11.55
C LYS A 50 2.57 -4.29 -11.55
N VAL A 51 1.76 -3.60 -10.77
CA VAL A 51 1.87 -2.16 -10.52
C VAL A 51 2.15 -1.91 -9.03
N PRO A 52 2.85 -0.81 -8.68
CA PRO A 52 3.42 0.20 -9.56
C PRO A 52 4.74 -0.22 -10.21
N TYR A 53 5.08 0.50 -11.26
CA TYR A 53 6.45 0.65 -11.75
C TYR A 53 6.67 2.11 -12.14
N ILE A 54 7.91 2.55 -12.19
CA ILE A 54 8.26 3.88 -12.68
C ILE A 54 9.13 3.78 -13.92
N ARG A 55 9.09 4.82 -14.77
CA ARG A 55 10.03 5.04 -15.85
C ARG A 55 10.77 6.35 -15.61
N THR A 56 12.07 6.35 -15.84
CA THR A 56 12.98 7.48 -15.71
C THR A 56 13.88 7.56 -16.93
N GLU A 57 14.77 8.53 -16.99
CA GLU A 57 15.82 8.61 -18.02
C GLU A 57 16.82 7.43 -17.93
N HIS A 58 16.90 6.75 -16.79
CA HIS A 58 17.79 5.59 -16.60
C HIS A 58 17.12 4.26 -16.93
N GLY A 59 15.82 4.25 -17.25
CA GLY A 59 15.06 3.05 -17.53
C GLY A 59 13.89 2.85 -16.59
N SER A 60 13.37 1.62 -16.52
CA SER A 60 12.23 1.24 -15.71
C SER A 60 12.68 0.61 -14.40
N LEU A 61 11.87 0.83 -13.34
CA LEU A 61 12.07 0.22 -12.02
C LEU A 61 10.73 -0.26 -11.48
N CYS A 62 10.65 -1.51 -11.08
CA CYS A 62 9.48 -2.11 -10.42
C CYS A 62 9.79 -2.44 -8.95
N GLU A 63 8.81 -3.04 -8.24
CA GLU A 63 8.81 -3.27 -6.80
C GLU A 63 8.71 -1.97 -5.98
N SER A 64 7.56 -1.79 -5.33
CA SER A 64 7.25 -0.52 -4.67
C SER A 64 8.24 -0.13 -3.58
N GLU A 65 8.85 -1.11 -2.88
CA GLU A 65 9.87 -0.83 -1.87
C GLU A 65 11.17 -0.36 -2.50
N VAL A 66 11.60 -1.00 -3.58
CA VAL A 66 12.80 -0.58 -4.32
C VAL A 66 12.60 0.82 -4.91
N ILE A 67 11.39 1.12 -5.40
CA ILE A 67 11.08 2.45 -5.92
C ILE A 67 11.17 3.51 -4.82
N VAL A 68 10.58 3.30 -3.63
CA VAL A 68 10.65 4.31 -2.55
C VAL A 68 12.07 4.52 -2.03
N GLU A 69 12.89 3.48 -1.96
CA GLU A 69 14.32 3.58 -1.63
C GLU A 69 15.09 4.41 -2.69
N TYR A 70 14.81 4.16 -3.97
CA TYR A 70 15.39 4.95 -5.06
C TYR A 70 14.99 6.43 -4.95
N LEU A 71 13.71 6.73 -4.68
CA LEU A 71 13.22 8.10 -4.56
C LEU A 71 13.80 8.82 -3.33
N GLU A 72 14.01 8.11 -2.21
CA GLU A 72 14.68 8.64 -1.02
C GLU A 72 16.13 9.02 -1.34
N ALA A 73 16.85 8.16 -2.04
CA ALA A 73 18.23 8.43 -2.44
C ALA A 73 18.34 9.54 -3.51
N LEU A 74 17.37 9.62 -4.43
CA LEU A 74 17.32 10.64 -5.48
C LEU A 74 17.08 12.04 -4.92
N GLN A 75 16.20 12.15 -3.90
CA GLN A 75 15.84 13.39 -3.23
C GLN A 75 15.90 13.19 -1.72
N PRO A 76 17.08 13.37 -1.07
CA PRO A 76 17.22 13.12 0.37
C PRO A 76 16.34 14.04 1.24
N GLU A 77 16.09 15.27 0.80
CA GLU A 77 15.29 16.25 1.54
C GLU A 77 13.87 16.45 0.96
N PRO A 78 12.83 16.56 1.78
CA PRO A 78 12.81 16.27 3.23
C PRO A 78 13.05 14.78 3.51
N PRO A 79 13.78 14.41 4.60
CA PRO A 79 14.10 13.01 4.86
C PRO A 79 12.86 12.22 5.28
N LEU A 80 12.68 11.03 4.69
CA LEU A 80 11.67 10.05 5.10
C LEU A 80 12.32 8.77 5.66
N MET A 81 13.61 8.86 5.93
CA MET A 81 14.41 7.85 6.62
C MET A 81 15.26 8.51 7.71
N PRO A 82 15.49 7.83 8.83
CA PRO A 82 16.46 8.26 9.84
C PRO A 82 17.88 8.42 9.24
N THR A 83 18.69 9.26 9.84
CA THR A 83 20.08 9.48 9.40
C THR A 83 21.02 8.35 9.80
N ASP A 84 20.72 7.66 10.90
CA ASP A 84 21.53 6.55 11.39
C ASP A 84 21.14 5.22 10.76
N ILE A 85 22.14 4.36 10.54
CA ILE A 85 21.97 3.05 9.86
C ILE A 85 20.99 2.14 10.60
N TRP A 86 21.00 2.14 11.94
CA TRP A 86 20.11 1.30 12.71
C TRP A 86 18.65 1.75 12.59
N GLY A 87 18.41 3.06 12.70
CA GLY A 87 17.09 3.65 12.46
C GLY A 87 16.55 3.32 11.06
N GLN A 88 17.39 3.45 10.04
CA GLN A 88 17.03 3.05 8.67
C GLN A 88 16.65 1.56 8.59
N ALA A 89 17.42 0.69 9.21
CA ALA A 89 17.11 -0.74 9.25
C ALA A 89 15.76 -1.01 9.95
N LYS A 90 15.46 -0.29 11.04
CA LYS A 90 14.18 -0.42 11.76
C LYS A 90 12.98 0.08 10.94
N VAL A 91 13.14 1.13 10.15
CA VAL A 91 12.09 1.57 9.21
C VAL A 91 11.84 0.52 8.13
N ARG A 92 12.89 -0.04 7.51
CA ARG A 92 12.77 -1.11 6.52
C ARG A 92 12.15 -2.38 7.10
N GLU A 93 12.51 -2.73 8.34
CA GLU A 93 11.88 -3.86 9.05
C GLU A 93 10.37 -3.67 9.17
N LEU A 94 9.90 -2.46 9.52
CA LEU A 94 8.47 -2.13 9.61
C LEU A 94 7.79 -2.19 8.25
N VAL A 95 8.38 -1.63 7.19
CA VAL A 95 7.83 -1.72 5.83
C VAL A 95 7.70 -3.17 5.39
N THR A 96 8.77 -3.96 5.56
CA THR A 96 8.77 -5.39 5.25
C THR A 96 7.66 -6.12 6.01
N PHE A 97 7.45 -5.77 7.29
CA PHE A 97 6.40 -6.37 8.10
C PHE A 97 5.00 -6.03 7.59
N VAL A 98 4.76 -4.76 7.27
CA VAL A 98 3.48 -4.30 6.72
C VAL A 98 3.20 -4.96 5.38
N ASP A 99 4.16 -4.95 4.46
CA ASP A 99 3.97 -5.44 3.11
C ASP A 99 3.88 -6.97 3.05
N LEU A 100 4.82 -7.70 3.66
CA LEU A 100 4.91 -9.16 3.49
C LEU A 100 4.10 -9.95 4.53
N HIS A 101 4.01 -9.45 5.76
CA HIS A 101 3.42 -10.23 6.85
C HIS A 101 1.99 -9.81 7.18
N LEU A 102 1.57 -8.62 6.80
CA LEU A 102 0.19 -8.17 6.97
C LEU A 102 -0.55 -8.12 5.63
N GLU A 103 -0.12 -7.25 4.72
CA GLU A 103 -0.84 -6.97 3.49
C GLU A 103 -0.83 -8.17 2.53
N LEU A 104 0.34 -8.75 2.24
CA LEU A 104 0.43 -9.88 1.33
C LEU A 104 -0.32 -11.11 1.85
N VAL A 105 -0.39 -11.29 3.17
CA VAL A 105 -1.15 -12.38 3.80
C VAL A 105 -2.66 -12.13 3.70
N VAL A 106 -3.14 -10.92 4.01
CA VAL A 106 -4.57 -10.61 3.89
C VAL A 106 -5.03 -10.56 2.43
N ARG A 107 -4.13 -10.26 1.50
CA ARG A 107 -4.41 -10.22 0.06
C ARG A 107 -4.93 -11.57 -0.47
N GLU A 108 -4.56 -12.67 0.13
CA GLU A 108 -5.11 -13.98 -0.21
C GLU A 108 -6.63 -14.10 0.04
N LEU A 109 -7.21 -13.20 0.85
CA LEU A 109 -8.66 -13.11 1.09
C LEU A 109 -9.39 -12.20 0.09
N TYR A 110 -8.67 -11.35 -0.66
CA TYR A 110 -9.26 -10.35 -1.56
C TYR A 110 -10.20 -10.94 -2.61
N PRO A 111 -9.95 -12.13 -3.20
CA PRO A 111 -10.91 -12.74 -4.13
C PRO A 111 -12.33 -12.82 -3.56
N GLU A 112 -12.47 -13.24 -2.29
CA GLU A 112 -13.78 -13.32 -1.64
C GLU A 112 -14.21 -11.98 -1.03
N ALA A 113 -13.28 -11.27 -0.39
CA ALA A 113 -13.59 -10.03 0.31
C ALA A 113 -14.06 -8.89 -0.63
N PHE A 114 -13.51 -8.81 -1.85
CA PHE A 114 -13.66 -7.64 -2.71
C PHE A 114 -14.06 -7.92 -4.16
N PHE A 115 -13.94 -9.18 -4.63
CA PHE A 115 -14.08 -9.49 -6.05
C PHE A 115 -15.14 -10.56 -6.35
N GLY A 116 -15.96 -10.96 -5.37
CA GLY A 116 -17.06 -11.92 -5.53
C GLY A 116 -16.63 -13.36 -5.77
N GLY A 117 -15.35 -13.67 -5.61
CA GLY A 117 -14.82 -15.04 -5.66
C GLY A 117 -15.04 -15.79 -4.35
N LYS A 118 -14.37 -16.93 -4.20
CA LYS A 118 -14.40 -17.74 -2.97
C LYS A 118 -12.99 -18.16 -2.57
N VAL A 119 -12.73 -18.18 -1.27
CA VAL A 119 -11.52 -18.72 -0.64
C VAL A 119 -11.93 -19.96 0.15
N SER A 120 -11.19 -21.05 0.03
CA SER A 120 -11.51 -22.28 0.76
C SER A 120 -11.44 -22.08 2.27
N ASP A 121 -12.25 -22.79 3.04
CA ASP A 121 -12.27 -22.69 4.50
C ASP A 121 -10.92 -23.05 5.12
N GLY A 122 -10.20 -24.02 4.55
CA GLY A 122 -8.84 -24.37 4.94
C GLY A 122 -7.86 -23.21 4.78
N ASN A 123 -7.92 -22.48 3.66
CA ASN A 123 -7.11 -21.28 3.44
C ASN A 123 -7.51 -20.15 4.38
N LYS A 124 -8.81 -19.90 4.58
CA LYS A 124 -9.28 -18.91 5.57
C LYS A 124 -8.74 -19.23 6.97
N ALA A 125 -8.82 -20.47 7.41
CA ALA A 125 -8.29 -20.88 8.72
C ALA A 125 -6.76 -20.68 8.81
N ARG A 126 -6.01 -21.04 7.76
CA ARG A 126 -4.56 -20.81 7.67
C ARG A 126 -4.21 -19.33 7.76
N ILE A 127 -4.88 -18.50 6.97
CA ILE A 127 -4.66 -17.04 6.91
C ILE A 127 -5.00 -16.40 8.25
N HIS A 128 -6.11 -16.79 8.88
CA HIS A 128 -6.49 -16.32 10.23
C HIS A 128 -5.37 -16.57 11.24
N LYS A 129 -4.85 -17.81 11.29
CA LYS A 129 -3.74 -18.18 12.18
C LYS A 129 -2.47 -17.37 11.90
N LEU A 130 -2.13 -17.17 10.63
CA LEU A 130 -0.98 -16.35 10.23
C LEU A 130 -1.16 -14.89 10.66
N LEU A 131 -2.30 -14.26 10.35
CA LEU A 131 -2.58 -12.88 10.71
C LEU A 131 -2.59 -12.68 12.22
N THR A 132 -3.18 -13.59 13.01
CA THR A 132 -3.16 -13.51 14.47
C THR A 132 -1.73 -13.41 14.99
N ARG A 133 -0.84 -14.29 14.53
CA ARG A 133 0.58 -14.27 14.93
C ARG A 133 1.30 -13.01 14.42
N ASN A 134 1.08 -12.65 13.17
CA ASN A 134 1.81 -11.57 12.52
C ASN A 134 1.38 -10.20 13.06
N ILE A 135 0.10 -10.00 13.36
CA ILE A 135 -0.41 -8.76 14.00
C ILE A 135 0.18 -8.61 15.41
N ALA A 136 0.22 -9.70 16.21
CA ALA A 136 0.85 -9.66 17.52
C ALA A 136 2.36 -9.36 17.45
N ALA A 137 3.05 -9.84 16.41
CA ALA A 137 4.45 -9.52 16.18
C ALA A 137 4.64 -8.07 15.72
N PHE A 138 3.81 -7.59 14.79
CA PHE A 138 3.80 -6.20 14.35
C PHE A 138 3.61 -5.22 15.52
N GLN A 139 2.68 -5.52 16.42
CA GLN A 139 2.43 -4.69 17.61
C GLN A 139 3.67 -4.53 18.51
N ARG A 140 4.57 -5.51 18.52
CA ARG A 140 5.83 -5.43 19.28
C ARG A 140 6.89 -4.54 18.59
N LEU A 141 6.78 -4.37 17.29
CA LEU A 141 7.73 -3.57 16.48
C LEU A 141 7.28 -2.13 16.34
N ALA A 142 5.99 -1.91 16.09
CA ALA A 142 5.41 -0.60 15.84
C ALA A 142 5.35 0.24 17.12
N LYS A 143 5.85 1.47 17.07
CA LYS A 143 5.91 2.36 18.23
C LYS A 143 4.65 3.21 18.37
N PHE A 144 4.05 3.65 17.25
CA PHE A 144 2.92 4.59 17.22
C PHE A 144 3.13 5.82 18.14
N GLY A 145 4.27 6.49 17.98
CA GLY A 145 4.64 7.60 18.84
C GLY A 145 5.14 8.87 18.15
N PRO A 146 4.33 9.65 17.39
CA PRO A 146 2.98 9.36 16.90
C PRO A 146 2.97 8.52 15.61
N TYR A 147 4.13 8.41 14.91
CA TYR A 147 4.29 7.65 13.68
C TYR A 147 4.76 6.22 13.95
N LEU A 148 4.73 5.40 12.92
CA LEU A 148 4.95 3.95 13.06
C LEU A 148 6.33 3.61 13.65
N ALA A 149 7.37 4.34 13.21
CA ALA A 149 8.75 4.14 13.68
C ALA A 149 9.13 5.01 14.89
N GLY A 150 8.31 5.99 15.27
CA GLY A 150 8.60 6.91 16.37
C GLY A 150 8.07 8.33 16.15
N PRO A 151 8.89 9.39 16.41
CA PRO A 151 8.40 10.77 16.35
C PRO A 151 8.29 11.32 14.92
N ASP A 152 9.01 10.74 13.95
CA ASP A 152 9.12 11.28 12.60
C ASP A 152 8.32 10.44 11.60
N PHE A 153 7.72 11.12 10.61
CA PHE A 153 7.05 10.48 9.49
C PHE A 153 8.09 9.86 8.55
N THR A 154 7.91 8.60 8.19
CA THR A 154 8.85 7.82 7.39
C THR A 154 8.15 7.07 6.26
N ILE A 155 8.93 6.40 5.40
CA ILE A 155 8.38 5.49 4.37
C ILE A 155 7.53 4.37 4.97
N ALA A 156 7.77 3.97 6.23
CA ALA A 156 6.94 2.99 6.92
C ALA A 156 5.51 3.49 7.12
N ASP A 157 5.32 4.79 7.32
CA ASP A 157 4.00 5.41 7.44
C ASP A 157 3.27 5.46 6.10
N CYS A 158 4.00 5.67 4.99
CA CYS A 158 3.43 5.55 3.65
C CYS A 158 2.89 4.14 3.40
N ALA A 159 3.67 3.10 3.75
CA ALA A 159 3.26 1.71 3.61
C ALA A 159 2.06 1.37 4.51
N ALA A 160 2.11 1.77 5.78
CA ALA A 160 1.06 1.50 6.76
C ALA A 160 -0.25 2.22 6.41
N TYR A 161 -0.18 3.48 5.97
CA TYR A 161 -1.35 4.26 5.58
C TYR A 161 -2.20 3.58 4.51
N VAL A 162 -1.56 3.04 3.50
CA VAL A 162 -2.26 2.42 2.36
C VAL A 162 -2.64 0.96 2.62
N SER A 163 -2.01 0.27 3.58
CA SER A 163 -2.16 -1.17 3.79
C SER A 163 -2.97 -1.55 5.03
N LEU A 164 -2.82 -0.85 6.16
CA LEU A 164 -3.56 -1.19 7.39
C LEU A 164 -5.09 -1.14 7.23
N PRO A 165 -5.69 -0.15 6.52
CA PRO A 165 -7.12 -0.16 6.26
C PRO A 165 -7.60 -1.39 5.47
N LEU A 166 -6.77 -1.92 4.55
CA LEU A 166 -7.10 -3.10 3.78
C LEU A 166 -7.02 -4.38 4.62
N VAL A 167 -6.02 -4.46 5.53
CA VAL A 167 -5.94 -5.55 6.52
C VAL A 167 -7.18 -5.56 7.40
N ALA A 168 -7.57 -4.42 7.94
CA ALA A 168 -8.75 -4.26 8.77
C ALA A 168 -10.04 -4.63 8.03
N LEU A 169 -10.22 -4.10 6.81
CA LEU A 169 -11.41 -4.35 6.01
C LEU A 169 -11.50 -5.81 5.55
N GLY A 170 -10.40 -6.38 5.03
CA GLY A 170 -10.37 -7.77 4.58
C GLY A 170 -10.69 -8.75 5.70
N THR A 171 -10.11 -8.54 6.88
CA THR A 171 -10.40 -9.40 8.05
C THR A 171 -11.83 -9.22 8.55
N LYS A 172 -12.34 -7.98 8.56
CA LYS A 172 -13.73 -7.70 8.95
C LYS A 172 -14.74 -8.36 8.02
N VAL A 173 -14.52 -8.32 6.72
CA VAL A 173 -15.44 -8.93 5.73
C VAL A 173 -15.44 -10.45 5.86
N ILE A 174 -14.29 -11.09 6.00
CA ILE A 174 -14.16 -12.55 5.97
C ILE A 174 -14.42 -13.19 7.35
N TYR A 175 -13.96 -12.57 8.43
CA TYR A 175 -14.03 -13.16 9.78
C TYR A 175 -15.04 -12.45 10.70
N GLY A 176 -15.70 -11.39 10.22
CA GLY A 176 -16.68 -10.62 11.00
C GLY A 176 -16.08 -9.63 11.98
N ASN A 177 -14.74 -9.58 12.14
CA ASN A 177 -14.07 -8.64 13.02
C ASN A 177 -12.83 -8.01 12.38
N ASP A 178 -12.49 -6.81 12.82
CA ASP A 178 -11.25 -6.12 12.49
C ASP A 178 -10.14 -6.67 13.41
N MET A 179 -9.27 -7.52 12.85
CA MET A 179 -8.22 -8.18 13.63
C MET A 179 -7.15 -7.21 14.17
N LEU A 180 -6.92 -6.06 13.53
CA LEU A 180 -6.01 -5.02 14.06
C LEU A 180 -6.62 -4.39 15.32
N GLN A 181 -7.88 -3.99 15.26
CA GLN A 181 -8.58 -3.41 16.40
C GLN A 181 -8.78 -4.41 17.53
N ALA A 182 -9.08 -5.67 17.21
CA ALA A 182 -9.19 -6.76 18.19
C ALA A 182 -7.87 -7.02 18.93
N ALA A 183 -6.73 -6.77 18.28
CA ALA A 183 -5.41 -6.84 18.89
C ALA A 183 -5.02 -5.58 19.69
N GLY A 184 -5.90 -4.57 19.79
CA GLY A 184 -5.64 -3.32 20.50
C GLY A 184 -4.83 -2.29 19.72
N ILE A 185 -4.69 -2.43 18.40
CA ILE A 185 -4.02 -1.46 17.55
C ILE A 185 -5.03 -0.38 17.14
N ASP A 186 -4.87 0.84 17.64
CA ASP A 186 -5.69 2.00 17.23
C ASP A 186 -5.21 2.56 15.87
N TRP A 187 -5.30 1.71 14.85
CA TRP A 187 -4.93 2.12 13.50
C TRP A 187 -5.80 3.25 12.95
N LYS A 188 -7.04 3.42 13.44
CA LYS A 188 -7.96 4.46 12.94
C LYS A 188 -7.50 5.86 13.33
N SER A 189 -7.11 6.06 14.59
CA SER A 189 -6.55 7.34 15.04
C SER A 189 -5.22 7.64 14.35
N TYR A 190 -4.39 6.62 14.16
CA TYR A 190 -3.15 6.72 13.41
C TYR A 190 -3.39 7.14 11.93
N ILE A 191 -4.33 6.51 11.22
CA ILE A 191 -4.68 6.90 9.84
C ILE A 191 -5.20 8.35 9.79
N LYS A 192 -6.06 8.77 10.74
CA LYS A 192 -6.54 10.15 10.82
C LYS A 192 -5.41 11.17 11.01
N LEU A 193 -4.36 10.82 11.74
CA LEU A 193 -3.18 11.67 11.87
C LEU A 193 -2.51 11.85 10.50
N ILE A 194 -2.27 10.76 9.76
CA ILE A 194 -1.61 10.82 8.45
C ILE A 194 -2.49 11.50 7.40
N GLU A 195 -3.82 11.38 7.49
CA GLU A 195 -4.77 12.08 6.59
C GLU A 195 -4.66 13.61 6.64
N GLN A 196 -3.99 14.18 7.62
CA GLN A 196 -3.70 15.62 7.66
C GLN A 196 -2.61 16.03 6.65
N ARG A 197 -1.84 15.08 6.11
CA ARG A 197 -0.77 15.35 5.14
C ARG A 197 -1.34 15.51 3.72
N PRO A 198 -0.85 16.48 2.94
CA PRO A 198 -1.32 16.67 1.56
C PRO A 198 -1.20 15.43 0.67
N SER A 199 -0.13 14.63 0.85
CA SER A 199 0.08 13.37 0.14
C SER A 199 -1.03 12.36 0.39
N ALA A 200 -1.40 12.17 1.65
CA ALA A 200 -2.47 11.27 2.07
C ALA A 200 -3.85 11.73 1.56
N GLN A 201 -4.11 13.04 1.62
CA GLN A 201 -5.34 13.64 1.08
C GLN A 201 -5.45 13.40 -0.42
N LYS A 202 -4.36 13.63 -1.17
CA LYS A 202 -4.34 13.45 -2.62
C LYS A 202 -4.59 12.00 -3.02
N VAL A 203 -3.85 11.03 -2.47
CA VAL A 203 -4.06 9.61 -2.83
C VAL A 203 -5.44 9.10 -2.42
N THR A 204 -5.99 9.61 -1.31
CA THR A 204 -7.34 9.25 -0.87
C THR A 204 -8.42 9.84 -1.79
N ALA A 205 -8.28 11.09 -2.21
CA ALA A 205 -9.21 11.74 -3.13
C ALA A 205 -9.22 11.02 -4.49
N ASP A 206 -8.04 10.73 -5.04
CA ASP A 206 -7.91 10.05 -6.33
C ASP A 206 -8.48 8.63 -6.29
N ARG A 207 -8.20 7.89 -5.23
CA ARG A 207 -8.76 6.54 -5.03
C ARG A 207 -10.29 6.57 -4.95
N LYS A 208 -10.86 7.54 -4.23
CA LYS A 208 -12.34 7.69 -4.13
C LYS A 208 -12.96 8.05 -5.47
N ALA A 209 -12.34 8.94 -6.23
CA ALA A 209 -12.80 9.32 -7.57
C ALA A 209 -12.81 8.13 -8.54
N ASP A 210 -11.73 7.34 -8.56
CA ASP A 210 -11.59 6.15 -9.41
C ASP A 210 -12.59 5.05 -9.00
N GLN A 211 -12.78 4.86 -7.70
CA GLN A 211 -13.77 3.92 -7.18
C GLN A 211 -15.19 4.32 -7.61
N ALA A 212 -15.55 5.59 -7.52
CA ALA A 212 -16.86 6.10 -7.94
C ALA A 212 -17.06 5.91 -9.45
N ALA A 213 -16.05 6.22 -10.27
CA ALA A 213 -16.07 6.02 -11.70
C ALA A 213 -16.26 4.52 -12.06
N SER A 214 -15.55 3.62 -11.37
CA SER A 214 -15.65 2.18 -11.57
C SER A 214 -17.05 1.63 -11.22
N VAL A 215 -17.66 2.13 -10.13
CA VAL A 215 -19.04 1.76 -9.75
C VAL A 215 -20.03 2.25 -10.79
N ALA A 216 -19.91 3.50 -11.26
CA ALA A 216 -20.78 4.06 -12.28
C ALA A 216 -20.69 3.29 -13.62
N ALA A 217 -19.47 2.93 -14.04
CA ALA A 217 -19.25 2.14 -15.26
C ALA A 217 -19.90 0.74 -15.17
N ARG A 218 -19.78 0.06 -14.03
CA ARG A 218 -20.42 -1.24 -13.81
C ARG A 218 -21.95 -1.14 -13.82
N ALA A 219 -22.52 -0.10 -13.20
CA ALA A 219 -23.97 0.12 -13.22
C ALA A 219 -24.49 0.37 -14.64
N ALA A 220 -23.77 1.17 -15.44
CA ALA A 220 -24.12 1.41 -16.83
C ALA A 220 -24.04 0.14 -17.69
N ALA A 221 -23.02 -0.71 -17.49
CA ALA A 221 -22.87 -1.99 -18.19
C ALA A 221 -23.94 -3.02 -17.81
N ALA A 222 -24.49 -2.96 -16.60
CA ALA A 222 -25.57 -3.86 -16.15
C ALA A 222 -26.97 -3.40 -16.62
N ALA A 223 -27.11 -2.15 -17.09
CA ALA A 223 -28.36 -1.58 -17.58
C ALA A 223 -28.57 -1.78 -19.11
N ASN A 224 -27.53 -2.22 -19.82
CA ASN A 224 -27.53 -2.56 -21.25
C ASN A 224 -27.58 -4.07 -21.46
#